data_207c28096598eeae106e6b68a9e0a3c1
#
_entry.id   207c28096598eeae106e6b68a9e0a3c1
#
_cell.length_a   1.000
_cell.length_b   1.000
_cell.length_c   1.000
_cell.angle_alpha   90.00
_cell.angle_beta   90.00
_cell.angle_gamma   90.00
#
_symmetry.space_group_name_H-M   'P 1'
#
loop_
_entity.id
_entity.type
_entity.pdbx_description
1 polymer ?
#
loop_
_entity_poly.entity_id
_entity_poly.type
_entity_poly.pdbx_seq_one_letter_code
_entity_poly.pdbx_strand_id
1 'polypeptide(L)' 'MKHEAIKIFTAQDSIQAEMIISTLKSSSIPSYNKDLGNGGIMGIYGGNSKAGADIYVADTDAEAAAEILEGMGLINS' A
#
# COMPACT_ATOMS: atom_id res chain seq x y z
N MET A 1 -6.62 -21.58 -7.54
CA MET A 1 -5.92 -21.34 -6.48
C MET A 1 -6.13 -20.06 -5.92
N LYS A 2 -6.08 -19.89 -4.68
CA LYS A 2 -6.25 -18.66 -4.07
C LYS A 2 -4.99 -18.05 -3.69
N HIS A 3 -4.83 -16.79 -3.90
CA HIS A 3 -3.68 -16.08 -3.46
C HIS A 3 -4.07 -15.27 -2.28
N GLU A 4 -3.22 -15.17 -1.33
CA GLU A 4 -3.50 -14.36 -0.16
C GLU A 4 -2.96 -12.98 -0.33
N ALA A 5 -3.63 -12.02 0.24
CA ALA A 5 -3.15 -10.65 0.21
C ALA A 5 -2.14 -10.48 1.33
N ILE A 6 -0.99 -9.95 1.00
CA ILE A 6 0.09 -9.78 1.94
C ILE A 6 0.38 -8.29 2.10
N LYS A 7 0.45 -7.84 3.33
CA LYS A 7 0.78 -6.44 3.57
C LYS A 7 2.26 -6.27 3.36
N ILE A 8 2.65 -5.36 2.50
CA ILE A 8 4.05 -5.16 2.23
C ILE A 8 4.57 -3.84 2.79
N PHE A 9 3.70 -2.93 3.15
CA PHE A 9 4.17 -1.65 3.66
C PHE A 9 3.00 -0.90 4.27
N THR A 10 3.28 -0.04 5.22
CA THR A 10 2.27 0.84 5.77
C THR A 10 2.64 2.26 5.38
N ALA A 11 1.83 2.86 4.55
CA ALA A 11 2.07 4.22 4.11
C ALA A 11 1.70 5.18 5.23
N GLN A 12 2.38 6.29 5.31
CA GLN A 12 2.14 7.21 6.40
C GLN A 12 0.92 8.09 6.15
N ASP A 13 0.50 8.22 4.91
CA ASP A 13 -0.70 8.98 4.63
C ASP A 13 -1.24 8.53 3.28
N SER A 14 -2.35 9.08 2.88
CA SER A 14 -2.98 8.63 1.65
C SER A 14 -2.22 9.05 0.41
N ILE A 15 -1.48 10.11 0.49
CA ILE A 15 -0.70 10.54 -0.66
C ILE A 15 0.41 9.55 -0.92
N GLN A 16 1.08 9.12 0.12
CA GLN A 16 2.12 8.13 -0.04
C GLN A 16 1.53 6.81 -0.53
N ALA A 17 0.36 6.45 -0.03
CA ALA A 17 -0.28 5.22 -0.46
C ALA A 17 -0.59 5.27 -1.94
N GLU A 18 -1.10 6.37 -2.42
CA GLU A 18 -1.43 6.48 -3.83
C GLU A 18 -0.18 6.41 -4.68
N MET A 19 0.90 7.02 -4.23
CA MET A 19 2.12 6.99 -4.98
C MET A 19 2.64 5.56 -5.10
N ILE A 20 2.58 4.82 -4.01
CA ILE A 20 3.03 3.44 -4.01
C ILE A 20 2.17 2.59 -4.94
N ILE A 21 0.86 2.72 -4.82
CA ILE A 21 -0.04 1.93 -5.64
C ILE A 21 0.15 2.26 -7.12
N SER A 22 0.34 3.52 -7.42
CA SER A 22 0.54 3.93 -8.80
C SER A 22 1.84 3.33 -9.35
N THR A 23 2.87 3.35 -8.55
CA THR A 23 4.15 2.81 -8.99
C THR A 23 4.06 1.29 -9.20
N LEU A 24 3.38 0.60 -8.29
CA LEU A 24 3.23 -0.84 -8.44
C LEU A 24 2.40 -1.16 -9.68
N LYS A 25 1.38 -0.36 -9.93
CA LYS A 25 0.57 -0.57 -11.08
C LYS A 25 1.37 -0.40 -12.35
N SER A 26 2.27 0.56 -12.37
CA SER A 26 3.12 0.76 -13.53
C SER A 26 4.01 -0.43 -13.79
N SER A 27 4.24 -1.23 -12.78
CA SER A 27 5.04 -2.43 -12.93
C SER A 27 4.17 -3.66 -13.07
N SER A 28 2.91 -3.46 -13.35
CA SER A 28 1.96 -4.54 -13.55
C SER A 28 1.72 -5.37 -12.29
N ILE A 29 1.84 -4.75 -11.15
CA ILE A 29 1.57 -5.43 -9.89
C ILE A 29 0.29 -4.86 -9.31
N PRO A 30 -0.79 -5.61 -9.30
CA PRO A 30 -2.02 -5.13 -8.71
C PRO A 30 -1.86 -4.99 -7.21
N SER A 31 -2.31 -3.90 -6.68
CA SER A 31 -2.22 -3.66 -5.25
C SER A 31 -3.42 -2.87 -4.77
N TYR A 32 -3.65 -2.87 -3.49
CA TYR A 32 -4.71 -2.04 -2.95
C TYR A 32 -4.31 -1.60 -1.55
N ASN A 33 -4.94 -0.57 -1.08
CA ASN A 33 -4.63 -0.06 0.24
C ASN A 33 -5.83 -0.19 1.14
N LYS A 34 -5.58 -0.34 2.42
CA LYS A 34 -6.62 -0.46 3.39
C LYS A 34 -6.36 0.61 4.42
N ASP A 35 -7.31 1.49 4.60
CA ASP A 35 -7.12 2.60 5.52
C ASP A 35 -7.14 2.12 6.94
N LEU A 36 -6.22 2.61 7.71
CA LEU A 36 -6.17 2.23 9.10
C LEU A 36 -7.13 3.02 9.95
N GLY A 37 -7.72 4.01 9.41
CA GLY A 37 -8.61 4.83 10.18
C GLY A 37 -9.92 4.23 10.30
N ASN A 38 -10.22 3.23 10.02
CA ASN A 38 -11.32 2.64 10.25
C ASN A 38 -12.46 3.04 9.62
N GLY A 39 -12.71 2.86 8.84
CA GLY A 39 -13.80 2.92 8.30
C GLY A 39 -14.15 3.95 7.59
N GLY A 40 -14.64 4.12 6.76
CA GLY A 40 -14.92 5.16 5.95
C GLY A 40 -15.40 6.38 6.59
N ILE A 41 -16.11 6.26 7.63
CA ILE A 41 -16.62 7.42 8.23
C ILE A 41 -15.57 8.31 8.75
N MET A 42 -14.64 7.74 9.38
CA MET A 42 -13.59 8.54 9.93
C MET A 42 -12.80 9.18 8.83
N GLY A 43 -12.66 8.48 7.78
CA GLY A 43 -11.92 9.05 6.68
C GLY A 43 -12.54 10.34 6.24
N ILE A 44 -13.84 10.37 6.28
CA ILE A 44 -14.48 11.56 5.86
C ILE A 44 -14.21 12.67 6.80
N TYR A 45 -14.29 12.42 8.04
CA TYR A 45 -14.05 13.43 8.93
C TYR A 45 -12.71 13.90 8.90
N GLY A 46 -11.84 13.12 9.00
CA GLY A 46 -10.54 13.44 9.14
C GLY A 46 -10.12 14.15 8.07
N GLY A 47 -10.55 13.87 7.06
CA GLY A 47 -10.08 14.51 6.00
C GLY A 47 -8.66 14.48 6.00
N ASN A 48 -8.04 13.96 6.87
CA ASN A 48 -6.70 14.05 6.79
C ASN A 48 -6.18 12.83 7.08
N SER A 49 -5.36 12.44 6.60
CA SER A 49 -4.87 11.27 6.55
C SER A 49 -3.87 10.94 7.47
N LYS A 50 -3.99 11.25 8.61
CA LYS A 50 -3.01 10.91 9.49
C LYS A 50 -2.95 9.47 9.75
N ALA A 51 -3.99 8.72 9.49
CA ALA A 51 -4.00 7.36 9.87
C ALA A 51 -3.11 6.47 9.04
N GLY A 52 -2.80 6.82 7.91
CA GLY A 52 -2.00 5.96 7.07
C GLY A 52 -2.82 4.88 6.39
N ALA A 53 -2.17 3.99 5.74
CA ALA A 53 -2.84 2.94 5.01
C ALA A 53 -1.90 1.75 4.79
N ASP A 54 -2.44 0.56 4.94
CA ASP A 54 -1.66 -0.64 4.69
C ASP A 54 -1.77 -0.97 3.21
N ILE A 55 -0.66 -1.30 2.61
CA ILE A 55 -0.62 -1.64 1.19
C ILE A 55 -0.49 -3.14 1.04
N TYR A 56 -1.39 -3.74 0.26
CA TYR A 56 -1.42 -5.18 0.08
C TYR A 56 -1.20 -5.56 -1.37
N VAL A 57 -0.54 -6.67 -1.58
CA VAL A 57 -0.39 -7.24 -2.92
C VAL A 57 -0.63 -8.73 -2.79
N ALA A 58 -0.77 -9.42 -3.90
CA ALA A 58 -0.89 -10.86 -3.86
C ALA A 58 0.41 -11.47 -3.38
N ASP A 59 0.32 -12.59 -2.72
CA ASP A 59 1.51 -13.25 -2.17
C ASP A 59 2.53 -13.55 -3.27
N THR A 60 2.09 -13.84 -4.47
CA THR A 60 3.01 -14.14 -5.54
C THR A 60 3.73 -12.90 -6.03
N ASP A 61 3.22 -11.72 -5.69
CA ASP A 61 3.85 -10.49 -6.12
C ASP A 61 4.62 -9.81 -5.00
N ALA A 62 4.62 -10.38 -3.82
CA ALA A 62 5.18 -9.70 -2.67
C ALA A 62 6.66 -9.39 -2.83
N GLU A 63 7.40 -10.32 -3.38
CA GLU A 63 8.82 -10.11 -3.51
C GLU A 63 9.13 -9.01 -4.52
N ALA A 64 8.46 -9.05 -5.65
CA ALA A 64 8.67 -8.01 -6.66
C ALA A 64 8.23 -6.65 -6.14
N ALA A 65 7.14 -6.62 -5.40
CA ALA A 65 6.67 -5.36 -4.86
C ALA A 65 7.67 -4.81 -3.83
N ALA A 66 8.24 -5.68 -3.03
CA ALA A 66 9.23 -5.24 -2.05
C ALA A 66 10.44 -4.64 -2.74
N GLU A 67 10.84 -5.21 -3.85
CA GLU A 67 11.97 -4.67 -4.59
C GLU A 67 11.66 -3.29 -5.11
N ILE A 68 10.44 -3.07 -5.55
CA ILE A 68 10.06 -1.76 -6.05
C ILE A 68 10.07 -0.75 -4.91
N LEU A 69 9.57 -1.13 -3.74
CA LEU A 69 9.58 -0.22 -2.61
C LEU A 69 11.00 0.09 -2.17
N GLU A 70 11.87 -0.88 -2.28
CA GLU A 70 13.25 -0.66 -1.93
C GLU A 70 13.85 0.35 -2.91
N GLY A 71 13.52 0.23 -4.18
CA GLY A 71 14.01 1.17 -5.17
C GLY A 71 13.47 2.58 -4.97
N MET A 72 12.32 2.68 -4.33
CA MET A 72 11.76 3.98 -4.02
C MET A 72 12.36 4.57 -2.74
N GLY A 73 13.16 3.80 -2.06
CA GLY A 73 13.77 4.29 -0.82
C GLY A 73 12.88 4.15 0.39
N LEU A 74 11.81 3.38 0.28
CA LEU A 74 10.88 3.27 1.37
C LEU A 74 11.22 2.17 2.37
N ILE A 75 11.91 1.16 1.92
CA ILE A 75 12.35 0.12 2.83
C ILE A 75 13.81 -0.15 2.58
N ASN A 76 14.47 -0.57 3.62
CA ASN A 76 15.88 -0.88 3.51
C ASN A 76 16.03 -2.34 3.66
N SER A 77 16.82 -2.97 2.93
CA SER A 77 17.00 -4.39 3.11
C SER A 77 18.45 -4.76 3.35
#